data_af5abbcbf78905024d37896fc844998d
#
_entry.id   af5abbcbf78905024d37896fc844998d
#
_cell.length_a   1.000
_cell.length_b   1.000
_cell.length_c   1.000
_cell.angle_alpha   90.00
_cell.angle_beta   90.00
_cell.angle_gamma   90.00
#
_symmetry.space_group_name_H-M   'P 1'
#
loop_
_entity.id
_entity.type
_entity.pdbx_description
1 polymer ?
#
loop_
_entity_poly.entity_id
_entity_poly.type
_entity_poly.pdbx_seq_one_letter_code
_entity_poly.pdbx_strand_id
1 'polypeptide(L)'
;AGMAGMMDPPRPEAQAAVELCQRAGIRPVMITGDHALTAQAIAAELGIYRAGDTVLTGQELEQMSDEALERAAEDCTVFARVSPAHKVRIVKAFQKEGRVVAMTGDGVNDAPALKAADIGCAMGKNGTEVAKGAADMILMDDNFATIVEAVREGRGIYENIRKAVHFLLSSNIGEIMTIFVAMCFGWATPLLPIQLLWVNLVTDSLPAIALGVDPADADSMEQPPRRGDSLFSDGMVSSIALEGAMIGMLALLAFGIGHIYFDEEGAYITGRTMAFAVLSLSQLIHAFNMRSEHSLFRISPLGNPMLLLAFFIGCLMQIGVIMVLPLAEIFKVCPLNGTEWLIVGALALTPLPVVELEKLCDRRRRKK
;
A
#
# COMPACT_ATOMS: atom_id res chain seq x y z
N ALA A 1 -33.57 -42.26 -32.49
CA ALA A 1 -33.61 -41.23 -31.47
C ALA A 1 -32.21 -41.07 -30.85
N GLY A 2 -31.69 -39.86 -30.79
CA GLY A 2 -30.40 -39.52 -30.20
C GLY A 2 -30.60 -38.53 -29.05
N MET A 3 -29.61 -38.40 -28.21
CA MET A 3 -29.56 -37.38 -27.14
C MET A 3 -28.59 -36.28 -27.59
N ALA A 4 -29.01 -35.03 -27.52
CA ALA A 4 -28.16 -33.87 -27.75
C ALA A 4 -27.95 -33.15 -26.41
N GLY A 5 -26.71 -32.94 -26.02
CA GLY A 5 -26.34 -32.15 -24.86
C GLY A 5 -25.98 -30.71 -25.28
N MET A 6 -26.44 -29.74 -24.56
CA MET A 6 -25.99 -28.35 -24.68
C MET A 6 -25.16 -27.98 -23.44
N MET A 7 -24.05 -27.32 -23.66
CA MET A 7 -23.18 -26.80 -22.58
C MET A 7 -22.89 -25.33 -22.91
N ASP A 8 -23.07 -24.46 -21.91
CA ASP A 8 -22.63 -23.10 -22.00
C ASP A 8 -21.17 -23.06 -21.47
N PRO A 9 -20.17 -22.81 -22.35
CA PRO A 9 -18.78 -22.89 -21.95
C PRO A 9 -18.42 -21.70 -21.04
N PRO A 10 -17.48 -21.85 -20.06
CA PRO A 10 -16.97 -20.76 -19.33
C PRO A 10 -16.28 -19.74 -20.24
N ARG A 11 -16.25 -18.48 -19.81
CA ARG A 11 -15.58 -17.42 -20.58
C ARG A 11 -14.08 -17.72 -20.66
N PRO A 12 -13.42 -17.51 -21.82
CA PRO A 12 -11.98 -17.80 -21.97
C PRO A 12 -11.08 -17.12 -20.97
N GLU A 13 -11.43 -15.89 -20.53
CA GLU A 13 -10.66 -15.09 -19.62
C GLU A 13 -10.78 -15.56 -18.14
N ALA A 14 -11.82 -16.34 -17.83
CA ALA A 14 -12.11 -16.77 -16.46
C ALA A 14 -11.04 -17.73 -15.91
N GLN A 15 -10.53 -18.64 -16.72
CA GLN A 15 -9.49 -19.57 -16.30
C GLN A 15 -8.20 -18.83 -15.90
N ALA A 16 -7.71 -17.92 -16.74
CA ALA A 16 -6.51 -17.14 -16.46
C ALA A 16 -6.69 -16.26 -15.19
N ALA A 17 -7.89 -15.71 -14.99
CA ALA A 17 -8.21 -14.94 -13.81
C ALA A 17 -8.23 -15.80 -12.53
N VAL A 18 -8.77 -17.01 -12.59
CA VAL A 18 -8.74 -17.99 -11.49
C VAL A 18 -7.30 -18.37 -11.12
N GLU A 19 -6.46 -18.65 -12.10
CA GLU A 19 -5.04 -18.97 -11.89
C GLU A 19 -4.30 -17.79 -11.22
N LEU A 20 -4.59 -16.56 -11.64
CA LEU A 20 -3.99 -15.36 -11.05
C LEU A 20 -4.47 -15.14 -9.60
N CYS A 21 -5.76 -15.37 -9.30
CA CYS A 21 -6.27 -15.38 -7.94
C CYS A 21 -5.50 -16.37 -7.05
N GLN A 22 -5.33 -17.60 -7.53
CA GLN A 22 -4.63 -18.66 -6.77
C GLN A 22 -3.16 -18.30 -6.49
N ARG A 23 -2.46 -17.74 -7.49
CA ARG A 23 -1.09 -17.22 -7.30
C ARG A 23 -1.04 -16.10 -6.28
N ALA A 24 -2.05 -15.24 -6.28
CA ALA A 24 -2.19 -14.13 -5.34
C ALA A 24 -2.66 -14.58 -3.93
N GLY A 25 -2.78 -15.89 -3.67
CA GLY A 25 -3.26 -16.44 -2.41
C GLY A 25 -4.75 -16.22 -2.15
N ILE A 26 -5.52 -15.87 -3.20
CA ILE A 26 -6.98 -15.73 -3.17
C ILE A 26 -7.58 -17.07 -3.58
N ARG A 27 -8.52 -17.56 -2.79
CA ARG A 27 -9.22 -18.82 -3.05
C ARG A 27 -10.52 -18.58 -3.79
N PRO A 28 -10.63 -18.93 -5.08
CA PRO A 28 -11.90 -18.92 -5.79
C PRO A 28 -12.78 -20.08 -5.30
N VAL A 29 -14.08 -19.79 -5.13
CA VAL A 29 -15.10 -20.76 -4.75
C VAL A 29 -16.29 -20.61 -5.67
N MET A 30 -16.82 -21.72 -6.19
CA MET A 30 -17.98 -21.70 -7.05
C MET A 30 -19.26 -21.91 -6.23
N ILE A 31 -20.21 -20.97 -6.39
CA ILE A 31 -21.54 -21.05 -5.77
C ILE A 31 -22.58 -20.94 -6.88
N THR A 32 -23.37 -22.00 -7.11
CA THR A 32 -24.32 -22.05 -8.23
C THR A 32 -25.65 -22.72 -7.86
N GLY A 33 -26.70 -22.37 -8.60
CA GLY A 33 -27.98 -23.10 -8.60
C GLY A 33 -27.98 -24.38 -9.40
N ASP A 34 -26.93 -24.65 -10.19
CA ASP A 34 -26.82 -25.80 -11.08
C ASP A 34 -26.63 -27.11 -10.33
N HIS A 35 -26.81 -28.23 -11.11
CA HIS A 35 -26.58 -29.56 -10.58
C HIS A 35 -25.12 -29.79 -10.21
N ALA A 36 -24.86 -30.55 -9.13
CA ALA A 36 -23.52 -30.75 -8.57
C ALA A 36 -22.50 -31.26 -9.61
N LEU A 37 -22.89 -32.22 -10.47
CA LEU A 37 -22.01 -32.76 -11.51
C LEU A 37 -21.63 -31.72 -12.57
N THR A 38 -22.57 -30.84 -12.94
CA THR A 38 -22.34 -29.77 -13.91
C THR A 38 -21.41 -28.72 -13.28
N ALA A 39 -21.71 -28.30 -12.06
CA ALA A 39 -20.89 -27.36 -11.33
C ALA A 39 -19.46 -27.86 -11.12
N GLN A 40 -19.30 -29.13 -10.78
CA GLN A 40 -17.99 -29.77 -10.60
C GLN A 40 -17.21 -29.83 -11.93
N ALA A 41 -17.85 -30.16 -13.06
CA ALA A 41 -17.20 -30.19 -14.36
C ALA A 41 -16.69 -28.81 -14.79
N ILE A 42 -17.51 -27.75 -14.64
CA ILE A 42 -17.14 -26.38 -14.96
C ILE A 42 -16.04 -25.88 -14.00
N ALA A 43 -16.17 -26.18 -12.72
CA ALA A 43 -15.16 -25.79 -11.71
C ALA A 43 -13.79 -26.48 -11.97
N ALA A 44 -13.80 -27.73 -12.46
CA ALA A 44 -12.59 -28.44 -12.84
C ALA A 44 -11.95 -27.84 -14.10
N GLU A 45 -12.74 -27.44 -15.10
CA GLU A 45 -12.26 -26.77 -16.31
C GLU A 45 -11.63 -25.42 -15.99
N LEU A 46 -12.22 -24.67 -15.05
CA LEU A 46 -11.67 -23.38 -14.56
C LEU A 46 -10.49 -23.52 -13.60
N GLY A 47 -10.16 -24.73 -13.13
CA GLY A 47 -9.11 -24.95 -12.16
C GLY A 47 -9.50 -24.59 -10.70
N ILE A 48 -10.79 -24.36 -10.43
CA ILE A 48 -11.35 -24.13 -9.09
C ILE A 48 -11.41 -25.44 -8.31
N TYR A 49 -11.89 -26.52 -8.94
CA TYR A 49 -12.02 -27.85 -8.36
C TYR A 49 -10.85 -28.75 -8.74
N ARG A 50 -10.32 -29.48 -7.77
CA ARG A 50 -9.29 -30.51 -7.96
C ARG A 50 -9.80 -31.85 -7.46
N ALA A 51 -9.25 -32.96 -7.98
CA ALA A 51 -9.61 -34.29 -7.52
C ALA A 51 -9.32 -34.43 -6.03
N GLY A 52 -10.36 -34.68 -5.25
CA GLY A 52 -10.31 -34.76 -3.79
C GLY A 52 -10.92 -33.59 -3.05
N ASP A 53 -11.22 -32.49 -3.74
CA ASP A 53 -11.93 -31.36 -3.13
C ASP A 53 -13.39 -31.73 -2.81
N THR A 54 -13.95 -31.06 -1.81
CA THR A 54 -15.34 -31.26 -1.38
C THR A 54 -16.31 -30.46 -2.25
N VAL A 55 -17.43 -31.08 -2.61
CA VAL A 55 -18.60 -30.45 -3.24
C VAL A 55 -19.77 -30.59 -2.29
N LEU A 56 -20.41 -29.49 -1.92
CA LEU A 56 -21.60 -29.48 -1.05
C LEU A 56 -22.85 -29.04 -1.83
N THR A 57 -23.95 -29.73 -1.57
CA THR A 57 -25.25 -29.40 -2.15
C THR A 57 -26.11 -28.60 -1.17
N GLY A 58 -27.11 -27.85 -1.70
CA GLY A 58 -28.08 -27.14 -0.86
C GLY A 58 -28.80 -28.05 0.13
N GLN A 59 -29.07 -29.32 -0.25
CA GLN A 59 -29.71 -30.28 0.65
C GLN A 59 -28.81 -30.68 1.83
N GLU A 60 -27.52 -30.84 1.61
CA GLU A 60 -26.54 -31.11 2.68
C GLU A 60 -26.37 -29.89 3.57
N LEU A 61 -26.34 -28.67 2.99
CA LEU A 61 -26.27 -27.42 3.73
C LEU A 61 -27.45 -27.19 4.69
N GLU A 62 -28.67 -27.63 4.28
CA GLU A 62 -29.86 -27.54 5.16
C GLU A 62 -29.76 -28.45 6.40
N GLN A 63 -29.03 -29.56 6.30
CA GLN A 63 -28.84 -30.50 7.40
C GLN A 63 -27.65 -30.16 8.29
N MET A 64 -26.77 -29.25 7.85
CA MET A 64 -25.59 -28.83 8.60
C MET A 64 -25.91 -27.69 9.58
N SER A 65 -25.37 -27.78 10.80
CA SER A 65 -25.27 -26.61 11.67
C SER A 65 -24.26 -25.58 11.12
N ASP A 66 -24.32 -24.35 11.62
CA ASP A 66 -23.39 -23.30 11.16
C ASP A 66 -21.95 -23.67 11.49
N GLU A 67 -21.66 -24.28 12.66
CA GLU A 67 -20.33 -24.74 13.04
C GLU A 67 -19.82 -25.91 12.19
N ALA A 68 -20.74 -26.77 11.70
CA ALA A 68 -20.38 -27.82 10.77
C ALA A 68 -20.05 -27.26 9.38
N LEU A 69 -20.80 -26.23 8.94
CA LEU A 69 -20.56 -25.54 7.69
C LEU A 69 -19.21 -24.78 7.73
N GLU A 70 -18.89 -24.09 8.82
CA GLU A 70 -17.61 -23.40 9.02
C GLU A 70 -16.43 -24.37 8.78
N ARG A 71 -16.44 -25.53 9.42
CA ARG A 71 -15.40 -26.55 9.21
C ARG A 71 -15.36 -27.13 7.81
N ALA A 72 -16.54 -27.37 7.23
CA ALA A 72 -16.63 -27.94 5.87
C ALA A 72 -16.24 -26.93 4.78
N ALA A 73 -16.46 -25.64 5.02
CA ALA A 73 -16.10 -24.56 4.08
C ALA A 73 -14.59 -24.49 3.84
N GLU A 74 -13.77 -24.92 4.80
CA GLU A 74 -12.32 -24.90 4.66
C GLU A 74 -11.82 -25.76 3.50
N ASP A 75 -12.48 -26.89 3.20
CA ASP A 75 -12.10 -27.83 2.13
C ASP A 75 -13.07 -27.80 0.94
N CYS A 76 -14.18 -27.06 1.01
CA CYS A 76 -15.20 -27.03 -0.01
C CYS A 76 -14.91 -25.97 -1.08
N THR A 77 -14.76 -26.37 -2.34
CA THR A 77 -14.51 -25.47 -3.47
C THR A 77 -15.76 -25.23 -4.34
N VAL A 78 -16.80 -26.07 -4.22
CA VAL A 78 -18.02 -25.98 -5.01
C VAL A 78 -19.26 -26.16 -4.13
N PHE A 79 -20.18 -25.19 -4.20
CA PHE A 79 -21.49 -25.24 -3.58
C PHE A 79 -22.56 -25.25 -4.68
N ALA A 80 -23.29 -26.36 -4.82
CA ALA A 80 -24.24 -26.60 -5.90
C ALA A 80 -25.70 -26.64 -5.41
N ARG A 81 -26.66 -26.26 -6.25
CA ARG A 81 -28.10 -26.20 -5.90
C ARG A 81 -28.42 -25.42 -4.65
N VAL A 82 -27.76 -24.29 -4.47
CA VAL A 82 -27.89 -23.45 -3.27
C VAL A 82 -29.05 -22.45 -3.42
N SER A 83 -29.76 -22.22 -2.32
CA SER A 83 -30.74 -21.15 -2.19
C SER A 83 -30.08 -19.80 -1.83
N PRO A 84 -30.81 -18.68 -1.95
CA PRO A 84 -30.29 -17.36 -1.50
C PRO A 84 -29.86 -17.36 -0.03
N ALA A 85 -30.61 -18.02 0.85
CA ALA A 85 -30.26 -18.16 2.26
C ALA A 85 -28.94 -18.93 2.48
N HIS A 86 -28.70 -19.97 1.67
CA HIS A 86 -27.45 -20.73 1.73
C HIS A 86 -26.26 -19.85 1.33
N LYS A 87 -26.38 -18.98 0.31
CA LYS A 87 -25.32 -18.07 -0.11
C LYS A 87 -24.88 -17.17 1.03
N VAL A 88 -25.81 -16.62 1.80
CA VAL A 88 -25.50 -15.80 2.98
C VAL A 88 -24.80 -16.61 4.08
N ARG A 89 -25.24 -17.86 4.33
CA ARG A 89 -24.59 -18.76 5.30
C ARG A 89 -23.16 -19.09 4.91
N ILE A 90 -22.91 -19.36 3.62
CA ILE A 90 -21.56 -19.64 3.09
C ILE A 90 -20.65 -18.44 3.28
N VAL A 91 -21.10 -17.23 2.90
CA VAL A 91 -20.33 -15.99 3.13
C VAL A 91 -19.95 -15.83 4.59
N LYS A 92 -20.94 -15.97 5.50
CA LYS A 92 -20.69 -15.84 6.95
C LYS A 92 -19.76 -16.92 7.49
N ALA A 93 -19.79 -18.14 6.96
CA ALA A 93 -18.88 -19.20 7.36
C ALA A 93 -17.43 -18.84 7.08
N PHE A 94 -17.14 -18.33 5.88
CA PHE A 94 -15.80 -17.86 5.53
C PHE A 94 -15.37 -16.63 6.35
N GLN A 95 -16.28 -15.68 6.63
CA GLN A 95 -15.98 -14.50 7.44
C GLN A 95 -15.62 -14.87 8.88
N LYS A 96 -16.30 -15.87 9.47
CA LYS A 96 -15.99 -16.35 10.82
C LYS A 96 -14.59 -16.99 10.94
N GLU A 97 -14.07 -17.53 9.85
CA GLU A 97 -12.68 -17.99 9.76
C GLU A 97 -11.66 -16.84 9.64
N GLY A 98 -12.12 -15.58 9.71
CA GLY A 98 -11.26 -14.41 9.55
C GLY A 98 -10.83 -14.13 8.11
N ARG A 99 -11.58 -14.64 7.13
CA ARG A 99 -11.33 -14.38 5.72
C ARG A 99 -12.13 -13.17 5.23
N VAL A 100 -11.53 -12.37 4.38
CA VAL A 100 -12.22 -11.30 3.63
C VAL A 100 -12.88 -11.94 2.41
N VAL A 101 -14.18 -11.80 2.29
CA VAL A 101 -15.01 -12.45 1.27
C VAL A 101 -15.50 -11.46 0.23
N ALA A 102 -15.12 -11.66 -1.03
CA ALA A 102 -15.75 -11.00 -2.18
C ALA A 102 -16.82 -11.94 -2.76
N MET A 103 -18.04 -11.44 -2.92
CA MET A 103 -19.16 -12.17 -3.50
C MET A 103 -19.57 -11.57 -4.84
N THR A 104 -19.73 -12.40 -5.85
CA THR A 104 -20.23 -11.97 -7.17
C THR A 104 -21.64 -12.46 -7.40
N GLY A 105 -22.49 -11.66 -8.05
CA GLY A 105 -23.85 -12.05 -8.40
C GLY A 105 -24.50 -11.08 -9.37
N ASP A 106 -25.55 -11.53 -10.05
CA ASP A 106 -26.31 -10.77 -11.04
C ASP A 106 -27.81 -10.69 -10.76
N GLY A 107 -28.32 -11.59 -9.92
CA GLY A 107 -29.74 -11.75 -9.67
C GLY A 107 -30.25 -11.09 -8.37
N VAL A 108 -31.56 -10.94 -8.28
CA VAL A 108 -32.26 -10.54 -7.05
C VAL A 108 -31.94 -11.50 -5.90
N ASN A 109 -31.74 -12.78 -6.22
CA ASN A 109 -31.42 -13.83 -5.26
C ASN A 109 -30.02 -13.70 -4.66
N ASP A 110 -29.14 -12.94 -5.30
CA ASP A 110 -27.76 -12.71 -4.85
C ASP A 110 -27.63 -11.51 -3.93
N ALA A 111 -28.56 -10.57 -4.01
CA ALA A 111 -28.50 -9.30 -3.28
C ALA A 111 -28.28 -9.47 -1.77
N PRO A 112 -28.91 -10.40 -1.04
CA PRO A 112 -28.62 -10.61 0.37
C PRO A 112 -27.18 -11.08 0.65
N ALA A 113 -26.62 -11.91 -0.24
CA ALA A 113 -25.24 -12.42 -0.12
C ALA A 113 -24.22 -11.34 -0.53
N LEU A 114 -24.50 -10.55 -1.58
CA LEU A 114 -23.70 -9.39 -1.96
C LEU A 114 -23.57 -8.40 -0.80
N LYS A 115 -24.69 -8.08 -0.14
CA LYS A 115 -24.71 -7.19 1.01
C LYS A 115 -24.04 -7.77 2.26
N ALA A 116 -24.02 -9.09 2.41
CA ALA A 116 -23.41 -9.77 3.58
C ALA A 116 -21.90 -9.97 3.41
N ALA A 117 -21.38 -9.95 2.20
CA ALA A 117 -19.96 -10.06 1.91
C ALA A 117 -19.20 -8.80 2.36
N ASP A 118 -17.88 -8.91 2.49
CA ASP A 118 -17.02 -7.75 2.75
C ASP A 118 -16.93 -6.86 1.51
N ILE A 119 -17.04 -7.46 0.31
CA ILE A 119 -17.12 -6.76 -0.97
C ILE A 119 -18.15 -7.47 -1.86
N GLY A 120 -19.29 -6.84 -2.07
CA GLY A 120 -20.29 -7.29 -3.05
C GLY A 120 -19.97 -6.77 -4.45
N CYS A 121 -19.93 -7.66 -5.46
CA CYS A 121 -19.64 -7.31 -6.85
C CYS A 121 -20.86 -7.69 -7.74
N ALA A 122 -21.57 -6.72 -8.29
CA ALA A 122 -22.68 -6.96 -9.19
C ALA A 122 -22.29 -6.83 -10.66
N MET A 123 -22.94 -7.61 -11.52
CA MET A 123 -22.80 -7.48 -12.98
C MET A 123 -23.49 -6.18 -13.45
N GLY A 124 -22.84 -5.44 -14.37
CA GLY A 124 -23.31 -4.15 -14.82
C GLY A 124 -24.29 -4.23 -15.97
N LYS A 125 -24.05 -5.10 -16.94
CA LYS A 125 -24.91 -5.29 -18.12
C LYS A 125 -26.10 -6.21 -17.82
N ASN A 126 -25.83 -7.39 -17.26
CA ASN A 126 -26.82 -8.42 -17.00
C ASN A 126 -27.37 -8.37 -15.57
N GLY A 127 -26.75 -7.61 -14.68
CA GLY A 127 -27.17 -7.51 -13.28
C GLY A 127 -28.47 -6.74 -13.12
N THR A 128 -29.34 -7.24 -12.22
CA THR A 128 -30.57 -6.57 -11.84
C THR A 128 -30.26 -5.30 -11.00
N GLU A 129 -31.14 -4.31 -11.04
CA GLU A 129 -31.00 -3.09 -10.22
C GLU A 129 -30.95 -3.39 -8.71
N VAL A 130 -31.57 -4.51 -8.29
CA VAL A 130 -31.53 -4.97 -6.89
C VAL A 130 -30.14 -5.47 -6.51
N ALA A 131 -29.50 -6.26 -7.40
CA ALA A 131 -28.13 -6.71 -7.20
C ALA A 131 -27.15 -5.53 -7.19
N LYS A 132 -27.28 -4.61 -8.17
CA LYS A 132 -26.45 -3.39 -8.24
C LYS A 132 -26.60 -2.49 -7.02
N GLY A 133 -27.83 -2.33 -6.51
CA GLY A 133 -28.10 -1.54 -5.31
C GLY A 133 -27.61 -2.18 -4.00
N ALA A 134 -27.31 -3.48 -4.00
CA ALA A 134 -26.78 -4.23 -2.86
C ALA A 134 -25.26 -4.38 -2.87
N ALA A 135 -24.61 -4.10 -4.00
CA ALA A 135 -23.19 -4.31 -4.23
C ALA A 135 -22.36 -3.05 -3.93
N ASP A 136 -21.12 -3.26 -3.53
CA ASP A 136 -20.11 -2.21 -3.34
C ASP A 136 -19.43 -1.83 -4.66
N MET A 137 -19.35 -2.78 -5.60
CA MET A 137 -18.71 -2.63 -6.90
C MET A 137 -19.62 -3.16 -8.04
N ILE A 138 -19.63 -2.45 -9.17
CA ILE A 138 -20.37 -2.84 -10.37
C ILE A 138 -19.39 -3.11 -11.50
N LEU A 139 -19.42 -4.32 -12.05
CA LEU A 139 -18.58 -4.76 -13.15
C LEU A 139 -19.22 -4.37 -14.49
N MET A 140 -18.82 -3.25 -15.06
CA MET A 140 -19.42 -2.70 -16.28
C MET A 140 -19.30 -3.61 -17.52
N ASP A 141 -18.36 -4.51 -17.52
CA ASP A 141 -18.09 -5.48 -18.60
C ASP A 141 -18.63 -6.89 -18.32
N ASP A 142 -19.18 -7.12 -17.12
CA ASP A 142 -19.63 -8.43 -16.62
C ASP A 142 -18.51 -9.49 -16.61
N ASN A 143 -17.27 -9.06 -16.41
CA ASN A 143 -16.12 -9.95 -16.50
C ASN A 143 -15.47 -10.19 -15.14
N PHE A 144 -15.32 -11.46 -14.74
CA PHE A 144 -14.64 -11.85 -13.52
C PHE A 144 -13.16 -11.40 -13.49
N ALA A 145 -12.49 -11.34 -14.65
CA ALA A 145 -11.11 -10.85 -14.73
C ALA A 145 -10.96 -9.42 -14.24
N THR A 146 -12.00 -8.59 -14.37
CA THR A 146 -12.01 -7.20 -13.87
C THR A 146 -11.96 -7.14 -12.34
N ILE A 147 -12.49 -8.13 -11.62
CA ILE A 147 -12.33 -8.23 -10.16
C ILE A 147 -10.86 -8.43 -9.80
N VAL A 148 -10.14 -9.24 -10.55
CA VAL A 148 -8.73 -9.51 -10.31
C VAL A 148 -7.89 -8.25 -10.50
N GLU A 149 -8.22 -7.44 -11.51
CA GLU A 149 -7.60 -6.12 -11.71
C GLU A 149 -7.94 -5.18 -10.56
N ALA A 150 -9.20 -5.15 -10.09
CA ALA A 150 -9.60 -4.35 -8.95
C ALA A 150 -8.84 -4.77 -7.66
N VAL A 151 -8.58 -6.05 -7.46
CA VAL A 151 -7.75 -6.53 -6.34
C VAL A 151 -6.31 -6.05 -6.50
N ARG A 152 -5.74 -6.08 -7.71
CA ARG A 152 -4.39 -5.57 -7.99
C ARG A 152 -4.27 -4.09 -7.65
N GLU A 153 -5.22 -3.29 -8.14
CA GLU A 153 -5.29 -1.85 -7.88
C GLU A 153 -5.47 -1.57 -6.37
N GLY A 154 -6.37 -2.29 -5.72
CA GLY A 154 -6.60 -2.16 -4.27
C GLY A 154 -5.35 -2.47 -3.45
N ARG A 155 -4.58 -3.50 -3.82
CA ARG A 155 -3.27 -3.80 -3.20
C ARG A 155 -2.27 -2.67 -3.43
N GLY A 156 -2.21 -2.12 -4.65
CA GLY A 156 -1.36 -0.98 -5.00
C GLY A 156 -1.71 0.26 -4.17
N ILE A 157 -2.99 0.60 -4.06
CA ILE A 157 -3.48 1.72 -3.26
C ILE A 157 -3.09 1.54 -1.79
N TYR A 158 -3.29 0.35 -1.22
CA TYR A 158 -2.92 0.07 0.17
C TYR A 158 -1.42 0.24 0.41
N GLU A 159 -0.57 -0.27 -0.50
CA GLU A 159 0.88 -0.09 -0.43
C GLU A 159 1.27 1.38 -0.53
N ASN A 160 0.64 2.14 -1.41
CA ASN A 160 0.92 3.56 -1.57
C ASN A 160 0.53 4.37 -0.31
N ILE A 161 -0.58 4.03 0.33
CA ILE A 161 -0.95 4.60 1.64
C ILE A 161 0.14 4.28 2.67
N ARG A 162 0.61 3.05 2.75
CA ARG A 162 1.70 2.66 3.67
C ARG A 162 2.98 3.44 3.40
N LYS A 163 3.39 3.55 2.12
CA LYS A 163 4.58 4.32 1.71
C LYS A 163 4.47 5.78 2.14
N ALA A 164 3.33 6.43 1.89
CA ALA A 164 3.10 7.81 2.27
C ALA A 164 3.08 8.01 3.79
N VAL A 165 2.40 7.12 4.54
CA VAL A 165 2.38 7.15 6.00
C VAL A 165 3.78 6.93 6.59
N HIS A 166 4.52 5.96 6.07
CA HIS A 166 5.91 5.70 6.49
C HIS A 166 6.78 6.94 6.29
N PHE A 167 6.74 7.52 5.09
CA PHE A 167 7.48 8.73 4.74
C PHE A 167 7.16 9.89 5.69
N LEU A 168 5.87 10.22 5.86
CA LEU A 168 5.45 11.34 6.71
C LEU A 168 5.81 11.14 8.19
N LEU A 169 5.67 9.92 8.71
CA LEU A 169 5.99 9.65 10.11
C LEU A 169 7.50 9.65 10.35
N SER A 170 8.33 9.11 9.46
CA SER A 170 9.78 9.17 9.59
C SER A 170 10.29 10.60 9.50
N SER A 171 9.74 11.42 8.59
CA SER A 171 10.03 12.86 8.50
C SER A 171 9.71 13.59 9.82
N ASN A 172 8.50 13.42 10.33
CA ASN A 172 8.07 14.07 11.59
C ASN A 172 8.90 13.63 12.81
N ILE A 173 9.27 12.35 12.88
CA ILE A 173 10.19 11.87 13.94
C ILE A 173 11.56 12.54 13.81
N GLY A 174 12.07 12.73 12.59
CA GLY A 174 13.31 13.46 12.34
C GLY A 174 13.25 14.90 12.86
N GLU A 175 12.15 15.60 12.62
CA GLU A 175 11.92 16.96 13.14
C GLU A 175 11.87 17.00 14.67
N ILE A 176 11.08 16.11 15.27
CA ILE A 176 10.95 16.02 16.73
C ILE A 176 12.31 15.70 17.37
N MET A 177 13.04 14.73 16.82
CA MET A 177 14.36 14.34 17.32
C MET A 177 15.36 15.48 17.23
N THR A 178 15.35 16.23 16.12
CA THR A 178 16.22 17.40 15.94
C THR A 178 16.03 18.44 17.06
N ILE A 179 14.78 18.76 17.35
CA ILE A 179 14.46 19.76 18.39
C ILE A 179 14.68 19.19 19.78
N PHE A 180 14.17 17.99 20.05
CA PHE A 180 14.21 17.35 21.35
C PHE A 180 15.65 17.13 21.85
N VAL A 181 16.51 16.59 20.99
CA VAL A 181 17.92 16.35 21.33
C VAL A 181 18.65 17.66 21.59
N ALA A 182 18.46 18.68 20.74
CA ALA A 182 19.06 19.99 20.96
C ALA A 182 18.63 20.60 22.31
N MET A 183 17.36 20.48 22.67
CA MET A 183 16.85 20.94 23.96
C MET A 183 17.48 20.19 25.17
N CYS A 184 17.61 18.85 25.04
CA CYS A 184 18.22 18.03 26.10
C CYS A 184 19.69 18.41 26.37
N PHE A 185 20.41 18.81 25.32
CA PHE A 185 21.81 19.26 25.46
C PHE A 185 21.95 20.78 25.74
N GLY A 186 20.84 21.50 25.88
CA GLY A 186 20.86 22.94 26.10
C GLY A 186 21.40 23.75 24.91
N TRP A 187 21.33 23.20 23.71
CA TRP A 187 21.77 23.90 22.49
C TRP A 187 20.74 24.96 22.09
N ALA A 188 21.17 25.93 21.29
CA ALA A 188 20.22 26.83 20.63
C ALA A 188 19.28 26.03 19.70
N THR A 189 18.06 26.54 19.56
CA THR A 189 17.03 25.87 18.72
C THR A 189 17.52 25.73 17.27
N PRO A 190 17.70 24.51 16.75
CA PRO A 190 18.26 24.29 15.42
C PRO A 190 17.28 24.61 14.29
N LEU A 191 15.97 24.61 14.58
CA LEU A 191 14.91 24.87 13.60
C LEU A 191 13.87 25.82 14.19
N LEU A 192 13.44 26.80 13.42
CA LEU A 192 12.39 27.74 13.82
C LEU A 192 11.00 27.23 13.39
N PRO A 193 9.91 27.64 14.08
CA PRO A 193 8.56 27.19 13.74
C PRO A 193 8.16 27.44 12.28
N ILE A 194 8.59 28.57 11.68
CA ILE A 194 8.31 28.86 10.27
C ILE A 194 9.01 27.89 9.33
N GLN A 195 10.20 27.41 9.67
CA GLN A 195 10.95 26.43 8.90
C GLN A 195 10.29 25.05 8.96
N LEU A 196 9.81 24.64 10.14
CA LEU A 196 9.04 23.40 10.31
C LEU A 196 7.71 23.44 9.52
N LEU A 197 7.01 24.59 9.60
CA LEU A 197 5.79 24.75 8.82
C LEU A 197 6.06 24.62 7.32
N TRP A 198 7.17 25.16 6.84
CA TRP A 198 7.60 25.04 5.45
C TRP A 198 7.89 23.59 5.06
N VAL A 199 8.64 22.88 5.88
CA VAL A 199 8.98 21.46 5.65
C VAL A 199 7.70 20.64 5.51
N ASN A 200 6.83 20.70 6.50
CA ASN A 200 5.58 19.92 6.51
C ASN A 200 4.61 20.27 5.38
N LEU A 201 4.52 21.57 5.03
CA LEU A 201 3.57 22.03 4.01
C LEU A 201 4.08 21.83 2.59
N VAL A 202 5.38 22.04 2.35
CA VAL A 202 5.94 22.08 1.01
C VAL A 202 6.77 20.83 0.70
N THR A 203 7.80 20.56 1.51
CA THR A 203 8.76 19.51 1.18
C THR A 203 8.25 18.10 1.50
N ASP A 204 7.31 17.95 2.45
CA ASP A 204 6.73 16.65 2.78
C ASP A 204 5.45 16.36 1.99
N SER A 205 4.58 17.37 1.79
CA SER A 205 3.29 17.15 1.14
C SER A 205 3.44 16.72 -0.33
N LEU A 206 4.35 17.34 -1.09
CA LEU A 206 4.52 17.03 -2.51
C LEU A 206 4.98 15.58 -2.75
N PRO A 207 6.03 15.05 -2.08
CA PRO A 207 6.41 13.65 -2.20
C PRO A 207 5.35 12.69 -1.66
N ALA A 208 4.65 13.02 -0.57
CA ALA A 208 3.59 12.16 -0.02
C ALA A 208 2.46 11.95 -1.02
N ILE A 209 2.01 13.02 -1.71
CA ILE A 209 1.01 12.92 -2.78
C ILE A 209 1.56 12.07 -3.94
N ALA A 210 2.81 12.27 -4.32
CA ALA A 210 3.42 11.53 -5.42
C ALA A 210 3.60 10.02 -5.09
N LEU A 211 3.88 9.67 -3.84
CA LEU A 211 3.91 8.29 -3.37
C LEU A 211 2.50 7.66 -3.37
N GLY A 212 1.46 8.47 -3.11
CA GLY A 212 0.06 8.02 -3.15
C GLY A 212 -0.42 7.58 -4.54
N VAL A 213 0.26 7.98 -5.60
CA VAL A 213 -0.05 7.61 -7.00
C VAL A 213 1.07 6.78 -7.65
N ASP A 214 1.94 6.18 -6.86
CA ASP A 214 3.01 5.31 -7.38
C ASP A 214 2.38 4.07 -8.06
N PRO A 215 2.87 3.62 -9.22
CA PRO A 215 2.39 2.39 -9.84
C PRO A 215 2.52 1.19 -8.89
N ALA A 216 1.53 0.30 -8.92
CA ALA A 216 1.56 -0.92 -8.13
C ALA A 216 2.81 -1.76 -8.47
N ASP A 217 3.44 -2.36 -7.47
CA ASP A 217 4.60 -3.23 -7.67
C ASP A 217 4.19 -4.46 -8.52
N ALA A 218 5.05 -4.86 -9.46
CA ALA A 218 4.77 -5.93 -10.43
C ALA A 218 4.48 -7.29 -9.74
N ASP A 219 5.02 -7.51 -8.56
CA ASP A 219 4.86 -8.72 -7.75
C ASP A 219 3.68 -8.66 -6.76
N SER A 220 2.87 -7.61 -6.78
CA SER A 220 1.74 -7.44 -5.86
C SER A 220 0.74 -8.61 -5.89
N MET A 221 0.59 -9.27 -7.05
CA MET A 221 -0.26 -10.44 -7.27
C MET A 221 0.46 -11.79 -7.11
N GLU A 222 1.72 -11.79 -6.70
CA GLU A 222 2.49 -12.99 -6.36
C GLU A 222 2.60 -13.19 -4.85
N GLN A 223 2.14 -12.21 -4.08
CA GLN A 223 2.15 -12.23 -2.62
C GLN A 223 0.81 -12.71 -2.06
N PRO A 224 0.81 -13.50 -0.97
CA PRO A 224 -0.42 -13.88 -0.29
C PRO A 224 -1.11 -12.64 0.31
N PRO A 225 -2.44 -12.73 0.57
CA PRO A 225 -3.15 -11.68 1.27
C PRO A 225 -2.49 -11.40 2.63
N ARG A 226 -2.36 -10.13 2.97
CA ARG A 226 -1.83 -9.75 4.29
C ARG A 226 -2.79 -10.18 5.39
N ARG A 227 -2.24 -10.73 6.46
CA ARG A 227 -3.00 -11.08 7.66
C ARG A 227 -2.87 -9.94 8.66
N GLY A 228 -3.98 -9.27 8.96
CA GLY A 228 -4.05 -8.24 10.00
C GLY A 228 -4.44 -6.86 9.48
N ASP A 229 -5.19 -6.12 10.29
CA ASP A 229 -5.78 -4.82 9.97
C ASP A 229 -4.82 -3.64 10.20
N SER A 230 -3.57 -3.90 10.64
CA SER A 230 -2.65 -2.83 11.02
C SER A 230 -1.79 -2.38 9.85
N LEU A 231 -1.85 -1.09 9.54
CA LEU A 231 -0.92 -0.42 8.63
C LEU A 231 0.55 -0.55 9.09
N PHE A 232 0.77 -0.70 10.40
CA PHE A 232 2.08 -0.74 11.05
C PHE A 232 2.65 -2.16 11.22
N SER A 233 2.20 -3.13 10.42
CA SER A 233 2.75 -4.49 10.42
C SER A 233 4.18 -4.55 9.85
N ASP A 234 4.79 -5.72 9.94
CA ASP A 234 6.06 -6.08 9.28
C ASP A 234 7.29 -5.22 9.68
N GLY A 235 7.33 -4.73 10.92
CA GLY A 235 8.47 -3.98 11.43
C GLY A 235 8.51 -2.50 11.02
N MET A 236 7.47 -1.99 10.37
CA MET A 236 7.38 -0.61 9.88
C MET A 236 7.65 0.44 10.98
N VAL A 237 7.18 0.19 12.22
CA VAL A 237 7.42 1.13 13.34
C VAL A 237 8.91 1.27 13.65
N SER A 238 9.66 0.17 13.62
CA SER A 238 11.11 0.21 13.86
C SER A 238 11.87 0.94 12.75
N SER A 239 11.47 0.73 11.49
CA SER A 239 12.06 1.44 10.36
C SER A 239 11.76 2.94 10.41
N ILE A 240 10.49 3.33 10.68
CA ILE A 240 10.10 4.72 10.90
C ILE A 240 10.97 5.39 11.98
N ALA A 241 11.16 4.71 13.12
CA ALA A 241 11.96 5.25 14.22
C ALA A 241 13.44 5.39 13.85
N LEU A 242 14.04 4.39 13.18
CA LEU A 242 15.44 4.42 12.76
C LEU A 242 15.70 5.48 11.69
N GLU A 243 14.86 5.52 10.67
CA GLU A 243 15.00 6.47 9.56
C GLU A 243 14.77 7.91 10.03
N GLY A 244 13.74 8.13 10.87
CA GLY A 244 13.50 9.43 11.48
C GLY A 244 14.64 9.87 12.40
N ALA A 245 15.16 8.96 13.24
CA ALA A 245 16.33 9.27 14.07
C ALA A 245 17.57 9.58 13.21
N MET A 246 17.79 8.89 12.10
CA MET A 246 18.85 9.18 11.15
C MET A 246 18.71 10.59 10.57
N ILE A 247 17.54 10.93 10.04
CA ILE A 247 17.27 12.26 9.45
C ILE A 247 17.50 13.36 10.50
N GLY A 248 16.95 13.17 11.71
CA GLY A 248 17.15 14.14 12.80
C GLY A 248 18.62 14.29 13.20
N MET A 249 19.38 13.20 13.25
CA MET A 249 20.80 13.23 13.55
C MET A 249 21.62 13.94 12.47
N LEU A 250 21.29 13.75 11.18
CA LEU A 250 21.91 14.45 10.07
C LEU A 250 21.66 15.98 10.14
N ALA A 251 20.43 16.38 10.50
CA ALA A 251 20.09 17.78 10.69
C ALA A 251 20.85 18.41 11.87
N LEU A 252 20.96 17.68 12.99
CA LEU A 252 21.76 18.12 14.16
C LEU A 252 23.24 18.22 13.85
N LEU A 253 23.77 17.27 13.08
CA LEU A 253 25.16 17.30 12.63
C LEU A 253 25.42 18.53 11.74
N ALA A 254 24.50 18.83 10.81
CA ALA A 254 24.57 20.01 9.97
C ALA A 254 24.52 21.30 10.81
N PHE A 255 23.63 21.35 11.82
CA PHE A 255 23.58 22.45 12.78
C PHE A 255 24.91 22.65 13.48
N GLY A 256 25.48 21.56 14.03
CA GLY A 256 26.74 21.61 14.77
C GLY A 256 27.92 22.04 13.89
N ILE A 257 28.03 21.49 12.67
CA ILE A 257 29.08 21.88 11.71
C ILE A 257 28.92 23.36 11.35
N GLY A 258 27.71 23.80 11.02
CA GLY A 258 27.44 25.19 10.66
C GLY A 258 27.80 26.15 11.78
N HIS A 259 27.38 25.84 13.01
CA HIS A 259 27.65 26.66 14.17
C HIS A 259 29.15 26.73 14.57
N ILE A 260 29.85 25.58 14.51
CA ILE A 260 31.26 25.55 14.98
C ILE A 260 32.24 26.17 13.98
N TYR A 261 31.98 25.97 12.68
CA TYR A 261 32.96 26.30 11.62
C TYR A 261 32.62 27.56 10.81
N PHE A 262 31.34 27.99 10.80
CA PHE A 262 30.87 29.02 9.88
C PHE A 262 30.12 30.17 10.55
N ASP A 263 29.60 30.00 11.79
CA ASP A 263 28.97 31.08 12.54
C ASP A 263 30.01 31.88 13.33
N GLU A 264 29.76 33.17 13.47
CA GLU A 264 30.50 34.02 14.44
C GLU A 264 30.07 33.68 15.87
N GLU A 265 30.89 34.05 16.84
CA GLU A 265 30.67 33.75 18.27
C GLU A 265 29.29 34.24 18.73
N GLY A 266 28.43 33.34 19.18
CA GLY A 266 27.05 33.64 19.60
C GLY A 266 26.01 33.73 18.47
N ALA A 267 26.40 33.62 17.20
CA ALA A 267 25.49 33.48 16.10
C ALA A 267 25.11 32.00 15.86
N TYR A 268 23.93 31.75 15.32
CA TYR A 268 23.43 30.41 15.01
C TYR A 268 22.74 30.37 13.65
N ILE A 269 22.93 31.37 12.80
CA ILE A 269 22.13 31.54 11.57
C ILE A 269 22.56 30.54 10.48
N THR A 270 23.89 30.36 10.31
CA THR A 270 24.45 29.42 9.33
C THR A 270 24.13 27.99 9.76
N GLY A 271 24.36 27.65 11.05
CA GLY A 271 24.01 26.34 11.58
C GLY A 271 22.53 25.99 11.38
N ARG A 272 21.61 26.93 11.68
CA ARG A 272 20.16 26.75 11.44
C ARG A 272 19.84 26.59 9.97
N THR A 273 20.46 27.39 9.10
CA THR A 273 20.24 27.31 7.66
C THR A 273 20.70 25.96 7.12
N MET A 274 21.87 25.47 7.54
CA MET A 274 22.37 24.14 7.15
C MET A 274 21.49 23.03 7.68
N ALA A 275 21.03 23.10 8.94
CA ALA A 275 20.10 22.11 9.50
C ALA A 275 18.77 22.07 8.73
N PHE A 276 18.20 23.23 8.44
CA PHE A 276 16.96 23.35 7.66
C PHE A 276 17.13 22.81 6.23
N ALA A 277 18.26 23.12 5.57
CA ALA A 277 18.57 22.60 4.25
C ALA A 277 18.75 21.08 4.23
N VAL A 278 19.52 20.53 5.19
CA VAL A 278 19.73 19.07 5.29
C VAL A 278 18.44 18.35 5.61
N LEU A 279 17.65 18.85 6.56
CA LEU A 279 16.36 18.24 6.90
C LEU A 279 15.46 18.14 5.67
N SER A 280 15.19 19.24 5.00
CA SER A 280 14.31 19.29 3.82
C SER A 280 14.84 18.44 2.66
N LEU A 281 16.12 18.57 2.31
CA LEU A 281 16.68 17.85 1.17
C LEU A 281 16.83 16.35 1.43
N SER A 282 17.18 15.95 2.67
CA SER A 282 17.25 14.53 3.02
C SER A 282 15.90 13.85 2.96
N GLN A 283 14.82 14.53 3.36
CA GLN A 283 13.45 14.02 3.24
C GLN A 283 13.02 13.87 1.78
N LEU A 284 13.27 14.89 0.94
CA LEU A 284 12.99 14.80 -0.50
C LEU A 284 13.71 13.60 -1.15
N ILE A 285 14.97 13.35 -0.76
CA ILE A 285 15.74 12.21 -1.25
C ILE A 285 15.21 10.90 -0.66
N HIS A 286 14.86 10.90 0.63
CA HIS A 286 14.32 9.74 1.33
C HIS A 286 12.99 9.26 0.75
N ALA A 287 12.17 10.14 0.18
CA ALA A 287 10.95 9.76 -0.52
C ALA A 287 11.17 8.73 -1.64
N PHE A 288 12.34 8.75 -2.32
CA PHE A 288 12.69 7.71 -3.29
C PHE A 288 12.96 6.36 -2.62
N ASN A 289 13.50 6.34 -1.41
CA ASN A 289 13.70 5.11 -0.65
C ASN A 289 12.39 4.42 -0.30
N MET A 290 11.31 5.21 -0.13
CA MET A 290 9.97 4.72 0.23
C MET A 290 9.20 4.10 -0.92
N ARG A 291 9.64 4.24 -2.18
CA ARG A 291 8.92 3.74 -3.36
C ARG A 291 8.73 2.23 -3.35
N SER A 292 9.65 1.47 -2.81
CA SER A 292 9.55 0.01 -2.78
C SER A 292 10.43 -0.61 -1.69
N GLU A 293 10.05 -1.78 -1.20
CA GLU A 293 10.90 -2.63 -0.35
C GLU A 293 12.10 -3.19 -1.13
N HIS A 294 12.09 -3.06 -2.45
CA HIS A 294 13.21 -3.45 -3.32
C HIS A 294 14.27 -2.35 -3.39
N SER A 295 15.49 -2.74 -3.78
CA SER A 295 16.58 -1.79 -3.97
C SER A 295 16.25 -0.75 -5.04
N LEU A 296 16.56 0.51 -4.76
CA LEU A 296 16.38 1.63 -5.67
C LEU A 296 17.09 1.42 -7.02
N PHE A 297 18.21 0.67 -7.02
CA PHE A 297 18.97 0.35 -8.24
C PHE A 297 18.28 -0.67 -9.15
N ARG A 298 17.20 -1.32 -8.68
CA ARG A 298 16.40 -2.26 -9.49
C ARG A 298 15.12 -1.65 -10.03
N ILE A 299 14.72 -0.50 -9.51
CA ILE A 299 13.50 0.20 -9.89
C ILE A 299 13.91 1.39 -10.74
N SER A 300 13.21 1.60 -11.87
CA SER A 300 13.46 2.79 -12.67
C SER A 300 13.06 4.05 -11.90
N PRO A 301 13.97 5.02 -11.68
CA PRO A 301 13.60 6.31 -11.10
C PRO A 301 12.49 7.03 -11.89
N LEU A 302 12.45 6.80 -13.22
CA LEU A 302 11.45 7.35 -14.14
C LEU A 302 10.06 6.70 -14.02
N GLY A 303 9.93 5.61 -13.25
CA GLY A 303 8.66 4.90 -13.06
C GLY A 303 7.58 5.72 -12.34
N ASN A 304 7.96 6.76 -11.58
CA ASN A 304 7.04 7.71 -10.99
C ASN A 304 7.44 9.16 -11.38
N PRO A 305 6.94 9.69 -12.48
CA PRO A 305 7.26 11.06 -12.93
C PRO A 305 6.75 12.13 -11.97
N MET A 306 5.67 11.86 -11.21
CA MET A 306 5.14 12.77 -10.20
C MET A 306 6.12 12.96 -9.04
N LEU A 307 6.79 11.89 -8.59
CA LEU A 307 7.79 11.98 -7.54
C LEU A 307 9.04 12.73 -8.01
N LEU A 308 9.47 12.52 -9.26
CA LEU A 308 10.55 13.31 -9.85
C LEU A 308 10.20 14.80 -9.91
N LEU A 309 8.98 15.13 -10.35
CA LEU A 309 8.51 16.51 -10.41
C LEU A 309 8.45 17.12 -8.99
N ALA A 310 7.90 16.40 -8.02
CA ALA A 310 7.85 16.80 -6.61
C ALA A 310 9.25 17.07 -6.04
N PHE A 311 10.21 16.19 -6.34
CA PHE A 311 11.61 16.35 -5.95
C PHE A 311 12.24 17.62 -6.54
N PHE A 312 12.14 17.82 -7.84
CA PHE A 312 12.74 19.00 -8.49
C PHE A 312 12.09 20.32 -8.03
N ILE A 313 10.75 20.33 -7.90
CA ILE A 313 10.04 21.51 -7.36
C ILE A 313 10.45 21.74 -5.91
N GLY A 314 10.46 20.71 -5.06
CA GLY A 314 10.87 20.81 -3.66
C GLY A 314 12.31 21.32 -3.51
N CYS A 315 13.25 20.79 -4.27
CA CYS A 315 14.63 21.28 -4.29
C CYS A 315 14.73 22.74 -4.73
N LEU A 316 14.06 23.10 -5.83
CA LEU A 316 14.07 24.47 -6.34
C LEU A 316 13.49 25.45 -5.33
N MET A 317 12.38 25.10 -4.69
CA MET A 317 11.74 25.92 -3.67
C MET A 317 12.62 26.04 -2.42
N GLN A 318 13.25 24.96 -1.96
CA GLN A 318 14.14 24.95 -0.81
C GLN A 318 15.38 25.81 -1.06
N ILE A 319 16.02 25.67 -2.22
CA ILE A 319 17.16 26.52 -2.63
C ILE A 319 16.71 27.97 -2.75
N GLY A 320 15.53 28.22 -3.32
CA GLY A 320 14.96 29.54 -3.48
C GLY A 320 14.77 30.26 -2.14
N VAL A 321 14.25 29.58 -1.12
CA VAL A 321 14.06 30.14 0.24
C VAL A 321 15.39 30.56 0.86
N ILE A 322 16.47 29.82 0.61
CA ILE A 322 17.80 30.12 1.19
C ILE A 322 18.53 31.20 0.40
N MET A 323 18.42 31.20 -0.92
CA MET A 323 19.25 32.07 -1.79
C MET A 323 18.59 33.40 -2.15
N VAL A 324 17.25 33.50 -2.09
CA VAL A 324 16.52 34.73 -2.44
C VAL A 324 16.35 35.60 -1.19
N LEU A 325 17.07 36.72 -1.12
CA LEU A 325 17.15 37.58 0.06
C LEU A 325 15.80 37.89 0.76
N PRO A 326 14.74 38.34 0.07
CA PRO A 326 13.46 38.63 0.72
C PRO A 326 12.83 37.39 1.40
N LEU A 327 13.03 36.19 0.81
CA LEU A 327 12.55 34.93 1.42
C LEU A 327 13.45 34.52 2.60
N ALA A 328 14.76 34.64 2.43
CA ALA A 328 15.72 34.32 3.48
C ALA A 328 15.47 35.14 4.77
N GLU A 329 15.11 36.41 4.66
CA GLU A 329 14.72 37.25 5.80
C GLU A 329 13.46 36.73 6.52
N ILE A 330 12.43 36.33 5.76
CA ILE A 330 11.18 35.78 6.31
C ILE A 330 11.45 34.48 7.06
N PHE A 331 12.24 33.59 6.47
CA PHE A 331 12.57 32.28 7.05
C PHE A 331 13.74 32.34 8.05
N LYS A 332 14.34 33.52 8.23
CA LYS A 332 15.50 33.74 9.12
C LYS A 332 16.65 32.78 8.82
N VAL A 333 16.99 32.68 7.55
CA VAL A 333 18.12 31.92 7.01
C VAL A 333 19.10 32.86 6.33
N CYS A 334 20.31 32.37 6.04
CA CYS A 334 21.32 33.13 5.28
C CYS A 334 21.71 32.39 4.00
N PRO A 335 22.12 33.09 2.95
CA PRO A 335 22.68 32.44 1.76
C PRO A 335 23.92 31.61 2.11
N LEU A 336 23.92 30.35 1.67
CA LEU A 336 25.04 29.44 1.91
C LEU A 336 26.10 29.57 0.82
N ASN A 337 27.37 29.45 1.20
CA ASN A 337 28.49 29.41 0.27
C ASN A 337 28.70 28.00 -0.33
N GLY A 338 29.63 27.87 -1.32
CA GLY A 338 29.87 26.61 -2.01
C GLY A 338 30.31 25.44 -1.10
N THR A 339 31.10 25.71 -0.06
CA THR A 339 31.57 24.69 0.89
C THR A 339 30.41 24.21 1.79
N GLU A 340 29.57 25.13 2.25
CA GLU A 340 28.38 24.82 3.06
C GLU A 340 27.38 23.99 2.24
N TRP A 341 27.15 24.34 0.97
CA TRP A 341 26.31 23.52 0.07
C TRP A 341 26.87 22.14 -0.21
N LEU A 342 28.20 21.99 -0.29
CA LEU A 342 28.83 20.66 -0.44
C LEU A 342 28.57 19.78 0.80
N ILE A 343 28.69 20.34 1.99
CA ILE A 343 28.42 19.63 3.25
C ILE A 343 26.93 19.27 3.33
N VAL A 344 26.04 20.23 3.05
CA VAL A 344 24.59 20.01 3.01
C VAL A 344 24.26 18.89 2.03
N GLY A 345 24.78 18.92 0.81
CA GLY A 345 24.55 17.89 -0.20
C GLY A 345 25.06 16.52 0.22
N ALA A 346 26.25 16.43 0.80
CA ALA A 346 26.81 15.17 1.29
C ALA A 346 25.94 14.56 2.41
N LEU A 347 25.50 15.37 3.38
CA LEU A 347 24.63 14.92 4.46
C LEU A 347 23.23 14.54 3.96
N ALA A 348 22.66 15.33 3.05
CA ALA A 348 21.33 15.06 2.49
C ALA A 348 21.27 13.77 1.65
N LEU A 349 22.38 13.37 1.03
CA LEU A 349 22.49 12.11 0.27
C LEU A 349 22.66 10.86 1.15
N THR A 350 23.01 11.02 2.43
CA THR A 350 23.29 9.89 3.35
C THR A 350 22.11 8.91 3.51
N PRO A 351 20.83 9.31 3.49
CA PRO A 351 19.72 8.35 3.58
C PRO A 351 19.70 7.29 2.46
N LEU A 352 20.22 7.59 1.27
CA LEU A 352 20.25 6.63 0.16
C LEU A 352 21.05 5.35 0.50
N PRO A 353 22.37 5.42 0.81
CA PRO A 353 23.14 4.23 1.12
C PRO A 353 22.71 3.56 2.43
N VAL A 354 22.25 4.31 3.42
CA VAL A 354 21.86 3.73 4.72
C VAL A 354 20.61 2.88 4.58
N VAL A 355 19.55 3.38 3.93
CA VAL A 355 18.31 2.63 3.72
C VAL A 355 18.53 1.45 2.76
N GLU A 356 19.39 1.59 1.76
CA GLU A 356 19.78 0.46 0.90
C GLU A 356 20.46 -0.67 1.68
N LEU A 357 21.33 -0.34 2.64
CA LEU A 357 21.93 -1.33 3.54
C LEU A 357 20.89 -1.98 4.45
N GLU A 358 19.95 -1.24 4.98
CA GLU A 358 18.82 -1.76 5.77
C GLU A 358 18.00 -2.77 4.95
N LYS A 359 17.58 -2.41 3.74
CA LYS A 359 16.87 -3.30 2.81
C LYS A 359 17.64 -4.58 2.49
N LEU A 360 18.96 -4.49 2.36
CA LEU A 360 19.82 -5.65 2.14
C LEU A 360 19.88 -6.58 3.37
N CYS A 361 19.92 -6.02 4.57
CA CYS A 361 19.91 -6.77 5.83
C CYS A 361 18.59 -7.50 6.03
N ASP A 362 17.46 -6.84 5.80
CA ASP A 362 16.13 -7.42 5.97
C ASP A 362 15.86 -8.55 4.97
N ARG A 363 16.30 -8.40 3.72
CA ARG A 363 16.23 -9.51 2.75
C ARG A 363 17.04 -10.73 3.17
N ARG A 364 18.19 -10.54 3.84
CA ARG A 364 18.98 -11.66 4.35
C ARG A 364 18.31 -12.34 5.54
N ARG A 365 17.57 -11.58 6.37
CA ARG A 365 16.81 -12.12 7.49
C ARG A 365 15.59 -12.92 7.03
N ARG A 366 14.85 -12.45 6.01
CA ARG A 366 13.67 -13.14 5.45
C ARG A 366 14.03 -14.44 4.69
N LYS A 367 15.32 -14.62 4.28
CA LYS A 367 15.80 -15.85 3.60
C LYS A 367 16.32 -16.92 4.56
N LYS A 368 16.49 -16.64 5.84
CA LYS A 368 16.86 -17.58 6.89
C LYS A 368 15.61 -18.03 7.66
#